data_3a779bc5f1558541b45b5719c176a8dd
#
_entry.id   3a779bc5f1558541b45b5719c176a8dd
#
_cell.length_a   1.000
_cell.length_b   1.000
_cell.length_c   1.000
_cell.angle_alpha   90.00
_cell.angle_beta   90.00
_cell.angle_gamma   90.00
#
_symmetry.space_group_name_H-M   'P 1'
#
loop_
_entity.id
_entity.type
_entity.pdbx_description
1 polymer ?
#
loop_
_entity_poly.entity_id
_entity_poly.type
_entity_poly.pdbx_seq_one_letter_code
_entity_poly.pdbx_strand_id
1 'polypeptide(L)'
;MLCILQMKCASISSVKGTGQMKSFLILEDGTVFAGRHIGARKEIVSEIVFNTSMAGYLEVLTDPSYAGQAVCMTYPLIGNYGVCLEDMESKGPWPDGFIVRELSRIPSNFRNDISIQQFLEENGVPGIAGIDTRALTRILREKGTMNGMITTDENYDLETIIPRLKAYTTGKVVERVSCETKYTLKGATDLAQNGPLSGSSAFHKADYEAGIREKKPSLVRKLSGAGLRVALLDLGAKNNIAKSLASRGCDVTVYPAGATAEEILKDKPDGIMLSNGPGDPKECTNIIEEIRKLYESDTPIFAICLGHQLMALATGADTFKMKYGHRGGNHPVKDLSTGRVYISSQNHGYVVDMDKLDPKVAVPAFINVNDGTNEGLSYTGKNIFTVQFHPEACPGPQDSSYLFDRFISMIRTKSNAE
;
A
#
# COMPACT_ATOMS: atom_id res chain seq x y z
N MET A 1 4.50 -49.30 -10.56
CA MET A 1 5.70 -48.45 -10.72
C MET A 1 5.45 -47.20 -9.89
N LEU A 2 5.58 -47.38 -8.57
CA LEU A 2 5.40 -46.34 -7.56
C LEU A 2 6.80 -45.95 -7.07
N CYS A 3 7.28 -44.85 -7.48
CA CYS A 3 8.43 -44.19 -6.90
C CYS A 3 8.31 -42.71 -7.20
N ILE A 4 8.27 -41.94 -6.19
CA ILE A 4 8.52 -40.50 -6.09
C ILE A 4 7.54 -39.92 -5.05
N LEU A 5 8.08 -39.67 -3.88
CA LEU A 5 7.96 -38.42 -3.12
C LEU A 5 8.37 -38.65 -1.66
N GLN A 6 9.65 -38.87 -1.51
CA GLN A 6 10.31 -38.49 -0.24
C GLN A 6 11.13 -37.24 -0.55
N MET A 7 10.50 -36.07 -0.58
CA MET A 7 11.23 -34.82 -0.48
C MET A 7 11.37 -34.45 0.99
N LYS A 8 12.62 -34.39 1.39
CA LYS A 8 13.20 -34.20 2.72
C LYS A 8 12.49 -33.12 3.51
N CYS A 9 11.87 -33.50 4.59
CA CYS A 9 11.63 -32.67 5.74
C CYS A 9 12.97 -32.01 6.14
N ALA A 10 13.10 -30.70 5.98
CA ALA A 10 14.24 -29.97 6.52
C ALA A 10 14.26 -30.19 8.02
N SER A 11 15.38 -30.70 8.54
CA SER A 11 15.61 -31.13 9.91
C SER A 11 15.05 -30.11 10.92
N ILE A 12 14.06 -30.55 11.68
CA ILE A 12 13.57 -29.87 12.86
C ILE A 12 14.67 -29.94 13.91
N SER A 13 15.44 -28.87 14.06
CA SER A 13 16.24 -28.66 15.26
C SER A 13 15.26 -28.50 16.43
N SER A 14 15.26 -29.44 17.35
CA SER A 14 14.41 -29.48 18.52
C SER A 14 14.51 -28.19 19.34
N VAL A 15 13.51 -27.32 19.25
CA VAL A 15 13.32 -26.27 20.23
C VAL A 15 12.74 -26.89 21.49
N LYS A 16 13.60 -27.25 22.44
CA LYS A 16 13.20 -27.64 23.79
C LYS A 16 12.81 -26.39 24.58
N GLY A 17 11.55 -26.32 25.01
CA GLY A 17 11.16 -25.62 26.23
C GLY A 17 10.87 -24.14 26.16
N THR A 18 9.72 -23.78 25.67
CA THR A 18 8.80 -22.76 26.19
C THR A 18 7.42 -23.14 25.64
N GLY A 19 6.34 -23.07 26.43
CA GLY A 19 4.99 -23.47 26.03
C GLY A 19 4.38 -22.63 24.92
N GLN A 20 5.15 -22.32 23.89
CA GLN A 20 4.72 -21.56 22.72
C GLN A 20 4.02 -22.50 21.74
N MET A 21 2.82 -22.10 21.32
CA MET A 21 2.01 -22.82 20.35
C MET A 21 2.72 -22.88 18.99
N LYS A 22 2.76 -24.08 18.39
CA LYS A 22 3.25 -24.25 17.03
C LYS A 22 2.28 -23.64 16.03
N SER A 23 2.80 -23.21 14.89
CA SER A 23 2.03 -22.77 13.73
C SER A 23 2.71 -23.27 12.46
N PHE A 24 1.90 -23.49 11.42
CA PHE A 24 2.35 -23.97 10.12
C PHE A 24 1.89 -23.02 9.03
N LEU A 25 2.79 -22.70 8.12
CA LEU A 25 2.47 -22.08 6.84
C LEU A 25 2.54 -23.15 5.78
N ILE A 26 1.41 -23.46 5.17
CA ILE A 26 1.24 -24.47 4.12
C ILE A 26 0.99 -23.74 2.80
N LEU A 27 1.84 -23.95 1.79
CA LEU A 27 1.67 -23.35 0.47
C LEU A 27 0.94 -24.32 -0.47
N GLU A 28 0.30 -23.77 -1.52
CA GLU A 28 -0.45 -24.58 -2.49
C GLU A 28 0.39 -25.55 -3.31
N ASP A 29 1.71 -25.42 -3.30
CA ASP A 29 2.65 -26.37 -3.91
C ASP A 29 3.04 -27.52 -2.96
N GLY A 30 2.47 -27.56 -1.77
CA GLY A 30 2.74 -28.56 -0.74
C GLY A 30 3.94 -28.25 0.16
N THR A 31 4.62 -27.12 -0.03
CA THR A 31 5.70 -26.69 0.87
C THR A 31 5.13 -26.30 2.22
N VAL A 32 5.75 -26.79 3.30
CA VAL A 32 5.35 -26.49 4.68
C VAL A 32 6.51 -25.87 5.45
N PHE A 33 6.21 -24.74 6.11
CA PHE A 33 7.10 -24.12 7.08
C PHE A 33 6.51 -24.28 8.47
N ALA A 34 7.28 -24.86 9.40
CA ALA A 34 6.91 -24.95 10.80
C ALA A 34 7.56 -23.83 11.61
N GLY A 35 6.78 -23.15 12.42
CA GLY A 35 7.21 -22.05 13.26
C GLY A 35 6.42 -21.99 14.57
N ARG A 36 6.42 -20.83 15.18
CA ARG A 36 5.62 -20.51 16.37
C ARG A 36 4.48 -19.56 16.03
N HIS A 37 3.35 -19.75 16.68
CA HIS A 37 2.20 -18.88 16.55
C HIS A 37 2.49 -17.49 17.13
N ILE A 38 2.03 -16.44 16.41
CA ILE A 38 1.96 -15.06 16.88
C ILE A 38 0.59 -14.47 16.52
N GLY A 39 0.17 -13.44 17.25
CA GLY A 39 -1.11 -12.75 16.99
C GLY A 39 -2.33 -13.59 17.38
N ALA A 40 -3.42 -13.40 16.66
CA ALA A 40 -4.72 -13.99 16.97
C ALA A 40 -4.77 -15.49 16.65
N ARG A 41 -5.48 -16.26 17.50
CA ARG A 41 -5.72 -17.70 17.28
C ARG A 41 -6.80 -17.91 16.23
N LYS A 42 -6.40 -17.86 14.97
CA LYS A 42 -7.29 -18.00 13.83
C LYS A 42 -6.55 -18.68 12.67
N GLU A 43 -7.25 -19.55 11.97
CA GLU A 43 -6.78 -20.08 10.69
C GLU A 43 -7.16 -19.13 9.56
N ILE A 44 -6.26 -18.97 8.59
CA ILE A 44 -6.55 -18.19 7.37
C ILE A 44 -6.04 -18.91 6.14
N VAL A 45 -6.74 -18.67 5.01
CA VAL A 45 -6.27 -18.93 3.66
C VAL A 45 -6.16 -17.61 2.94
N SER A 46 -5.02 -17.35 2.30
CA SER A 46 -4.74 -16.07 1.68
C SER A 46 -3.65 -16.18 0.62
N GLU A 47 -3.54 -15.20 -0.28
CA GLU A 47 -2.37 -15.07 -1.16
C GLU A 47 -1.14 -14.67 -0.32
N ILE A 48 -0.06 -15.42 -0.45
CA ILE A 48 1.19 -15.17 0.27
C ILE A 48 2.07 -14.25 -0.57
N VAL A 49 2.39 -13.09 0.01
CA VAL A 49 3.26 -12.08 -0.60
C VAL A 49 4.42 -11.73 0.33
N PHE A 50 5.45 -11.06 -0.18
CA PHE A 50 6.56 -10.60 0.65
C PHE A 50 6.81 -9.11 0.46
N ASN A 51 7.30 -8.46 1.52
CA ASN A 51 7.74 -7.07 1.51
C ASN A 51 9.21 -6.97 1.91
N THR A 52 9.99 -6.18 1.17
CA THR A 52 11.44 -6.04 1.36
C THR A 52 11.85 -4.82 2.19
N SER A 53 10.91 -4.06 2.72
CA SER A 53 11.19 -2.90 3.57
C SER A 53 11.90 -3.31 4.86
N MET A 54 12.90 -2.54 5.27
CA MET A 54 13.65 -2.79 6.51
C MET A 54 12.95 -2.20 7.74
N ALA A 55 12.05 -1.24 7.55
CA ALA A 55 11.28 -0.55 8.58
C ALA A 55 9.85 -0.29 8.06
N GLY A 56 8.96 0.20 8.92
CA GLY A 56 7.59 0.55 8.51
C GLY A 56 6.65 -0.65 8.51
N TYR A 57 6.85 -1.62 9.39
CA TYR A 57 5.98 -2.78 9.47
C TYR A 57 4.55 -2.45 9.93
N LEU A 58 4.35 -1.37 10.70
CA LEU A 58 3.02 -0.91 11.09
C LEU A 58 2.28 -0.33 9.88
N GLU A 59 2.97 0.49 9.09
CA GLU A 59 2.43 1.07 7.86
C GLU A 59 2.09 -0.04 6.84
N VAL A 60 2.92 -1.10 6.75
CA VAL A 60 2.59 -2.30 5.96
C VAL A 60 1.35 -2.99 6.50
N LEU A 61 1.23 -3.18 7.82
CA LEU A 61 0.07 -3.81 8.44
C LEU A 61 -1.21 -2.99 8.27
N THR A 62 -1.11 -1.67 8.20
CA THR A 62 -2.27 -0.78 8.10
C THR A 62 -2.52 -0.23 6.70
N ASP A 63 -1.76 -0.70 5.69
CA ASP A 63 -2.00 -0.40 4.28
C ASP A 63 -3.15 -1.25 3.72
N PRO A 64 -4.28 -0.63 3.33
CA PRO A 64 -5.43 -1.36 2.78
C PRO A 64 -5.12 -2.19 1.52
N SER A 65 -4.05 -1.86 0.80
CA SER A 65 -3.63 -2.60 -0.39
C SER A 65 -3.22 -4.06 -0.10
N TYR A 66 -3.01 -4.42 1.17
CA TYR A 66 -2.76 -5.81 1.58
C TYR A 66 -4.03 -6.60 1.95
N ALA A 67 -5.21 -6.04 1.82
CA ALA A 67 -6.44 -6.79 2.08
C ALA A 67 -6.55 -8.02 1.17
N GLY A 68 -6.77 -9.20 1.76
CA GLY A 68 -6.77 -10.49 1.06
C GLY A 68 -5.39 -11.11 0.86
N GLN A 69 -4.34 -10.58 1.51
CA GLN A 69 -2.98 -11.09 1.43
C GLN A 69 -2.39 -11.36 2.82
N ALA A 70 -1.57 -12.41 2.95
CA ALA A 70 -0.71 -12.61 4.12
C ALA A 70 0.73 -12.18 3.78
N VAL A 71 1.28 -11.27 4.58
CA VAL A 71 2.52 -10.56 4.25
C VAL A 71 3.71 -11.16 5.00
N CYS A 72 4.72 -11.59 4.24
CA CYS A 72 6.02 -12.00 4.76
C CYS A 72 6.98 -10.79 4.76
N MET A 73 7.40 -10.37 5.95
CA MET A 73 8.48 -9.39 6.08
C MET A 73 9.83 -10.08 5.89
N THR A 74 10.62 -9.61 4.93
CA THR A 74 11.94 -10.21 4.64
C THR A 74 13.03 -9.75 5.61
N TYR A 75 12.82 -8.59 6.27
CA TYR A 75 13.72 -8.11 7.31
C TYR A 75 13.70 -9.05 8.52
N PRO A 76 14.88 -9.44 9.07
CA PRO A 76 14.96 -10.54 10.01
C PRO A 76 14.26 -10.29 11.35
N LEU A 77 14.28 -9.07 11.87
CA LEU A 77 13.72 -8.69 13.17
C LEU A 77 12.61 -7.67 13.01
N ILE A 78 11.41 -8.06 13.39
CA ILE A 78 10.21 -7.20 13.34
C ILE A 78 9.73 -6.91 14.76
N GLY A 79 9.13 -5.73 14.99
CA GLY A 79 8.55 -5.35 16.29
C GLY A 79 9.54 -4.66 17.24
N ASN A 80 10.76 -4.40 16.82
CA ASN A 80 11.83 -3.82 17.64
C ASN A 80 11.54 -2.42 18.15
N TYR A 81 10.74 -1.61 17.45
CA TYR A 81 10.31 -0.27 17.89
C TYR A 81 8.83 -0.20 18.32
N GLY A 82 8.14 -1.36 18.39
CA GLY A 82 6.73 -1.44 18.80
C GLY A 82 5.76 -0.86 17.79
N VAL A 83 4.58 -0.51 18.25
CA VAL A 83 3.49 0.10 17.48
C VAL A 83 3.21 1.49 18.04
N CYS A 84 3.24 2.49 17.15
CA CYS A 84 2.76 3.83 17.43
C CYS A 84 1.46 4.05 16.66
N LEU A 85 0.33 4.12 17.35
CA LEU A 85 -0.99 4.19 16.73
C LEU A 85 -1.19 5.44 15.86
N GLU A 86 -0.44 6.53 16.13
CA GLU A 86 -0.46 7.75 15.29
C GLU A 86 0.10 7.52 13.88
N ASP A 87 0.96 6.50 13.70
CA ASP A 87 1.62 6.19 12.42
C ASP A 87 0.79 5.24 11.53
N MET A 88 -0.43 4.89 11.96
CA MET A 88 -1.33 4.04 11.16
C MET A 88 -1.77 4.72 9.86
N GLU A 89 -1.70 3.98 8.75
CA GLU A 89 -2.09 4.44 7.42
C GLU A 89 -3.60 4.30 7.14
N SER A 90 -4.34 3.65 8.03
CA SER A 90 -5.80 3.50 7.95
C SER A 90 -6.40 3.12 9.31
N LYS A 91 -7.69 2.79 9.35
CA LYS A 91 -8.46 2.46 10.56
C LYS A 91 -8.01 1.19 11.31
N GLY A 92 -7.17 0.35 10.70
CA GLY A 92 -6.71 -0.91 11.32
C GLY A 92 -5.85 -1.73 10.39
N PRO A 93 -5.41 -2.94 10.80
CA PRO A 93 -4.66 -3.85 9.94
C PRO A 93 -5.57 -4.49 8.88
N TRP A 94 -4.98 -4.71 7.70
CA TRP A 94 -5.66 -5.28 6.54
C TRP A 94 -5.12 -6.61 6.06
N PRO A 95 -3.81 -6.93 6.23
CA PRO A 95 -3.32 -8.26 5.90
C PRO A 95 -4.09 -9.34 6.65
N ASP A 96 -4.47 -10.40 5.94
CA ASP A 96 -5.13 -11.56 6.56
C ASP A 96 -4.20 -12.32 7.52
N GLY A 97 -2.87 -12.22 7.32
CA GLY A 97 -1.87 -12.85 8.16
C GLY A 97 -0.50 -12.19 8.09
N PHE A 98 0.32 -12.43 9.10
CA PHE A 98 1.65 -11.83 9.23
C PHE A 98 2.73 -12.87 9.44
N ILE A 99 3.78 -12.83 8.61
CA ILE A 99 4.83 -13.84 8.55
C ILE A 99 6.18 -13.18 8.78
N VAL A 100 6.92 -13.62 9.81
CA VAL A 100 8.20 -13.02 10.19
C VAL A 100 9.26 -14.07 10.52
N ARG A 101 10.52 -13.70 10.35
CA ARG A 101 11.65 -14.52 10.82
C ARG A 101 11.72 -14.50 12.34
N GLU A 102 11.74 -13.30 12.92
CA GLU A 102 11.81 -13.10 14.35
C GLU A 102 10.94 -11.92 14.78
N LEU A 103 10.18 -12.11 15.86
CA LEU A 103 9.41 -11.08 16.51
C LEU A 103 10.13 -10.62 17.76
N SER A 104 10.39 -9.30 17.85
CA SER A 104 11.00 -8.69 19.04
C SER A 104 10.13 -8.93 20.27
N ARG A 105 10.76 -9.34 21.37
CA ARG A 105 10.07 -9.58 22.64
C ARG A 105 9.74 -8.28 23.37
N ILE A 106 10.63 -7.30 23.26
CA ILE A 106 10.53 -6.03 23.97
C ILE A 106 10.77 -4.91 22.97
N PRO A 107 9.78 -4.08 22.70
CA PRO A 107 9.96 -2.90 21.87
C PRO A 107 10.81 -1.86 22.62
N SER A 108 11.63 -1.13 21.87
CA SER A 108 12.51 -0.09 22.41
C SER A 108 12.36 1.20 21.60
N ASN A 109 11.27 1.94 21.87
CA ASN A 109 11.01 3.26 21.31
C ASN A 109 10.15 4.06 22.28
N PHE A 110 10.47 5.34 22.49
CA PHE A 110 9.72 6.23 23.37
C PHE A 110 8.29 6.54 22.86
N ARG A 111 8.01 6.33 21.56
CA ARG A 111 6.66 6.48 20.95
C ARG A 111 5.86 5.18 20.96
N ASN A 112 6.38 4.11 21.57
CA ASN A 112 5.69 2.82 21.56
C ASN A 112 4.46 2.84 22.46
N ASP A 113 3.28 2.61 21.88
CA ASP A 113 2.01 2.45 22.61
C ASP A 113 1.82 1.00 23.06
N ILE A 114 1.99 0.05 22.16
CA ILE A 114 1.79 -1.40 22.40
C ILE A 114 2.81 -2.24 21.62
N SER A 115 2.98 -3.50 22.03
CA SER A 115 3.78 -4.44 21.25
C SER A 115 3.05 -4.88 19.98
N ILE A 116 3.82 -5.29 18.96
CA ILE A 116 3.21 -5.82 17.73
C ILE A 116 2.43 -7.12 17.98
N GLN A 117 2.86 -7.96 18.94
CA GLN A 117 2.12 -9.16 19.35
C GLN A 117 0.71 -8.79 19.83
N GLN A 118 0.62 -7.81 20.74
CA GLN A 118 -0.63 -7.32 21.27
C GLN A 118 -1.50 -6.69 20.16
N PHE A 119 -0.91 -5.88 19.27
CA PHE A 119 -1.61 -5.26 18.15
C PHE A 119 -2.25 -6.31 17.22
N LEU A 120 -1.52 -7.37 16.89
CA LEU A 120 -2.02 -8.47 16.06
C LEU A 120 -3.15 -9.25 16.77
N GLU A 121 -3.01 -9.52 18.07
CA GLU A 121 -4.02 -10.22 18.88
C GLU A 121 -5.34 -9.43 18.96
N GLU A 122 -5.26 -8.15 19.34
CA GLU A 122 -6.41 -7.28 19.52
C GLU A 122 -7.18 -7.05 18.22
N ASN A 123 -6.47 -7.08 17.07
CA ASN A 123 -7.08 -6.87 15.76
C ASN A 123 -7.39 -8.17 14.99
N GLY A 124 -7.25 -9.33 15.62
CA GLY A 124 -7.63 -10.60 15.01
C GLY A 124 -6.77 -11.06 13.84
N VAL A 125 -5.50 -10.58 13.75
CA VAL A 125 -4.55 -10.98 12.71
C VAL A 125 -3.69 -12.14 13.21
N PRO A 126 -3.79 -13.35 12.62
CA PRO A 126 -2.93 -14.47 12.93
C PRO A 126 -1.56 -14.31 12.27
N GLY A 127 -0.56 -15.00 12.82
CA GLY A 127 0.73 -15.00 12.17
C GLY A 127 1.64 -16.16 12.59
N ILE A 128 2.78 -16.21 11.95
CA ILE A 128 3.82 -17.21 12.18
C ILE A 128 5.19 -16.55 12.26
N ALA A 129 5.95 -16.91 13.27
CA ALA A 129 7.34 -16.48 13.47
C ALA A 129 8.28 -17.69 13.55
N GLY A 130 9.57 -17.45 13.30
CA GLY A 130 10.61 -18.48 13.42
C GLY A 130 10.83 -19.32 12.16
N ILE A 131 10.18 -18.98 11.05
CA ILE A 131 10.39 -19.66 9.77
C ILE A 131 11.55 -19.04 8.98
N ASP A 132 12.02 -19.76 7.96
CA ASP A 132 12.99 -19.22 7.01
C ASP A 132 12.30 -18.34 5.96
N THR A 133 12.14 -17.05 6.27
CA THR A 133 11.54 -16.06 5.39
C THR A 133 12.33 -15.85 4.10
N ARG A 134 13.66 -16.11 4.11
CA ARG A 134 14.48 -16.05 2.90
C ARG A 134 14.16 -17.20 1.95
N ALA A 135 13.98 -18.43 2.47
CA ALA A 135 13.57 -19.57 1.66
C ALA A 135 12.16 -19.35 1.08
N LEU A 136 11.22 -18.87 1.88
CA LEU A 136 9.87 -18.51 1.42
C LEU A 136 9.92 -17.46 0.29
N THR A 137 10.68 -16.40 0.49
CA THR A 137 10.83 -15.34 -0.53
C THR A 137 11.42 -15.87 -1.84
N ARG A 138 12.40 -16.79 -1.78
CA ARG A 138 12.95 -17.43 -2.97
C ARG A 138 11.92 -18.26 -3.72
N ILE A 139 11.11 -19.04 -3.02
CA ILE A 139 10.01 -19.82 -3.62
C ILE A 139 9.04 -18.88 -4.35
N LEU A 140 8.59 -17.80 -3.70
CA LEU A 140 7.67 -16.82 -4.29
C LEU A 140 8.28 -16.08 -5.50
N ARG A 141 9.57 -15.80 -5.48
CA ARG A 141 10.26 -15.20 -6.64
C ARG A 141 10.39 -16.17 -7.82
N GLU A 142 10.66 -17.43 -7.52
CA GLU A 142 10.90 -18.46 -8.54
C GLU A 142 9.59 -18.98 -9.14
N LYS A 143 8.54 -19.15 -8.33
CA LYS A 143 7.25 -19.73 -8.75
C LYS A 143 6.14 -18.71 -8.95
N GLY A 144 6.24 -17.53 -8.38
CA GLY A 144 5.21 -16.50 -8.30
C GLY A 144 4.57 -16.44 -6.92
N THR A 145 3.76 -15.42 -6.67
CA THR A 145 2.86 -15.40 -5.50
C THR A 145 1.92 -16.59 -5.59
N MET A 146 1.62 -17.19 -4.44
CA MET A 146 0.75 -18.35 -4.37
C MET A 146 -0.09 -18.34 -3.11
N ASN A 147 -1.16 -19.10 -3.13
CA ASN A 147 -2.03 -19.22 -1.98
C ASN A 147 -1.39 -20.08 -0.89
N GLY A 148 -1.70 -19.75 0.35
CA GLY A 148 -1.24 -20.49 1.51
C GLY A 148 -2.21 -20.41 2.68
N MET A 149 -2.00 -21.31 3.64
CA MET A 149 -2.76 -21.38 4.89
C MET A 149 -1.82 -21.16 6.05
N ILE A 150 -2.22 -20.35 7.02
CA ILE A 150 -1.60 -20.32 8.35
C ILE A 150 -2.54 -21.03 9.30
N THR A 151 -2.07 -22.11 9.95
CA THR A 151 -2.85 -22.92 10.88
C THR A 151 -2.02 -23.31 12.11
N THR A 152 -2.70 -23.56 13.21
CA THR A 152 -2.11 -24.16 14.44
C THR A 152 -2.46 -25.64 14.61
N ASP A 153 -3.21 -26.21 13.68
CA ASP A 153 -3.53 -27.65 13.68
C ASP A 153 -2.28 -28.45 13.31
N GLU A 154 -1.81 -29.28 14.24
CA GLU A 154 -0.68 -30.19 14.03
C GLU A 154 -1.06 -31.44 13.21
N ASN A 155 -2.37 -31.72 13.08
CA ASN A 155 -2.91 -32.88 12.35
C ASN A 155 -3.42 -32.48 10.94
N TYR A 156 -2.85 -31.44 10.34
CA TYR A 156 -3.25 -30.98 9.01
C TYR A 156 -3.06 -32.08 7.95
N ASP A 157 -4.00 -32.13 7.00
CA ASP A 157 -3.98 -33.06 5.86
C ASP A 157 -3.74 -32.31 4.55
N LEU A 158 -2.58 -32.54 3.93
CA LEU A 158 -2.19 -31.89 2.68
C LEU A 158 -3.08 -32.27 1.50
N GLU A 159 -3.63 -33.50 1.48
CA GLU A 159 -4.50 -33.96 0.39
C GLU A 159 -5.81 -33.14 0.35
N THR A 160 -6.29 -32.73 1.51
CA THR A 160 -7.49 -31.89 1.65
C THR A 160 -7.18 -30.41 1.47
N ILE A 161 -6.04 -29.92 2.02
CA ILE A 161 -5.70 -28.50 2.03
C ILE A 161 -5.29 -27.98 0.65
N ILE A 162 -4.41 -28.70 -0.06
CA ILE A 162 -3.86 -28.21 -1.34
C ILE A 162 -4.93 -27.91 -2.38
N PRO A 163 -5.97 -28.74 -2.62
CA PRO A 163 -7.06 -28.38 -3.51
C PRO A 163 -7.81 -27.13 -3.10
N ARG A 164 -8.04 -26.93 -1.78
CA ARG A 164 -8.68 -25.73 -1.22
C ARG A 164 -7.83 -24.49 -1.47
N LEU A 165 -6.51 -24.57 -1.30
CA LEU A 165 -5.62 -23.44 -1.57
C LEU A 165 -5.62 -23.06 -3.06
N LYS A 166 -5.55 -24.03 -3.96
CA LYS A 166 -5.55 -23.78 -5.41
C LYS A 166 -6.86 -23.18 -5.90
N ALA A 167 -7.98 -23.46 -5.24
CA ALA A 167 -9.28 -22.90 -5.57
C ALA A 167 -9.55 -21.52 -4.95
N TYR A 168 -8.69 -21.06 -4.04
CA TYR A 168 -8.90 -19.79 -3.35
C TYR A 168 -8.68 -18.60 -4.27
N THR A 169 -9.59 -17.64 -4.20
CA THR A 169 -9.49 -16.32 -4.84
C THR A 169 -9.83 -15.24 -3.83
N THR A 170 -9.14 -14.12 -3.89
CA THR A 170 -9.32 -13.01 -2.96
C THR A 170 -10.69 -12.34 -3.13
N GLY A 171 -11.25 -12.36 -4.35
CA GLY A 171 -12.53 -11.72 -4.68
C GLY A 171 -12.48 -10.20 -4.61
N LYS A 172 -13.66 -9.58 -4.57
CA LYS A 172 -13.82 -8.12 -4.52
C LYS A 172 -13.47 -7.58 -3.13
N VAL A 173 -12.35 -6.90 -3.02
CA VAL A 173 -11.83 -6.39 -1.73
C VAL A 173 -11.92 -4.88 -1.57
N VAL A 174 -12.08 -4.11 -2.67
CA VAL A 174 -12.11 -2.64 -2.63
C VAL A 174 -13.24 -2.11 -1.75
N GLU A 175 -14.43 -2.70 -1.85
CA GLU A 175 -15.60 -2.29 -1.06
C GLU A 175 -15.42 -2.50 0.46
N ARG A 176 -14.57 -3.47 0.86
CA ARG A 176 -14.27 -3.75 2.28
C ARG A 176 -13.38 -2.70 2.92
N VAL A 177 -12.48 -2.11 2.12
CA VAL A 177 -11.42 -1.20 2.61
C VAL A 177 -11.80 0.26 2.48
N SER A 178 -12.68 0.60 1.57
CA SER A 178 -13.17 1.95 1.34
C SER A 178 -13.93 2.51 2.54
N CYS A 179 -14.03 3.83 2.63
CA CYS A 179 -14.89 4.49 3.61
C CYS A 179 -16.38 4.20 3.33
N GLU A 180 -17.17 4.14 4.38
CA GLU A 180 -18.61 3.89 4.26
C GLU A 180 -19.40 5.15 3.87
N THR A 181 -18.90 6.31 4.31
CA THR A 181 -19.58 7.60 4.12
C THR A 181 -18.58 8.68 3.71
N LYS A 182 -19.08 9.62 2.90
CA LYS A 182 -18.31 10.80 2.49
C LYS A 182 -17.95 11.66 3.70
N TYR A 183 -16.69 12.13 3.74
CA TYR A 183 -16.22 13.06 4.76
C TYR A 183 -15.20 14.04 4.16
N THR A 184 -14.89 15.13 4.89
CA THR A 184 -13.95 16.16 4.42
C THR A 184 -12.87 16.44 5.44
N LEU A 185 -11.60 16.40 4.99
CA LEU A 185 -10.45 16.94 5.70
C LEU A 185 -10.23 18.38 5.27
N LYS A 186 -10.19 19.30 6.24
CA LYS A 186 -9.90 20.70 5.98
C LYS A 186 -8.42 20.94 5.73
N GLY A 187 -8.13 21.76 4.75
CA GLY A 187 -6.77 22.17 4.45
C GLY A 187 -6.16 22.95 5.61
N ALA A 188 -4.84 22.80 5.79
CA ALA A 188 -4.12 23.60 6.74
C ALA A 188 -4.19 25.09 6.37
N THR A 189 -4.44 25.96 7.34
CA THR A 189 -4.53 27.41 7.13
C THR A 189 -3.17 28.09 7.14
N ASP A 190 -2.21 27.50 7.85
CA ASP A 190 -0.82 27.93 7.92
C ASP A 190 0.16 26.74 8.15
N LEU A 191 1.45 27.01 7.95
CA LEU A 191 2.50 26.00 8.18
C LEU A 191 2.70 25.63 9.66
N ALA A 192 2.17 26.43 10.60
CA ALA A 192 2.32 26.20 12.04
C ALA A 192 1.34 25.12 12.56
N GLN A 193 0.24 24.87 11.84
CA GLN A 193 -0.71 23.82 12.18
C GLN A 193 -0.27 22.42 11.69
N ASN A 194 0.71 22.39 10.79
CA ASN A 194 1.32 21.16 10.34
C ASN A 194 2.48 20.83 11.30
N GLY A 195 2.19 20.05 12.32
CA GLY A 195 3.23 19.25 12.95
C GLY A 195 4.00 18.48 11.86
N PRO A 196 5.25 18.09 12.07
CA PRO A 196 6.02 17.37 11.06
C PRO A 196 5.20 16.19 10.56
N LEU A 197 5.08 16.08 9.23
CA LEU A 197 4.51 14.91 8.57
C LEU A 197 5.11 13.68 9.23
N SER A 198 4.27 12.72 9.61
CA SER A 198 4.67 11.50 10.31
C SER A 198 5.97 10.94 9.70
N GLY A 199 6.99 10.78 10.52
CA GLY A 199 8.32 10.32 10.09
C GLY A 199 9.48 11.27 10.36
N SER A 200 9.26 12.55 10.63
CA SER A 200 10.32 13.45 11.07
C SER A 200 10.15 13.82 12.55
N SER A 201 10.65 12.94 13.36
CA SER A 201 11.19 13.06 14.72
C SER A 201 10.61 14.11 15.70
N ALA A 202 10.25 13.61 16.86
CA ALA A 202 10.09 14.34 18.13
C ALA A 202 11.26 15.32 18.48
N PHE A 203 12.38 15.24 17.79
CA PHE A 203 13.49 16.20 17.91
C PHE A 203 13.07 17.64 17.65
N HIS A 204 12.20 17.89 16.67
CA HIS A 204 11.74 19.26 16.39
C HIS A 204 10.72 19.81 17.39
N LYS A 205 9.98 18.95 18.06
CA LYS A 205 9.00 19.38 19.08
C LYS A 205 9.72 19.84 20.36
N ALA A 206 10.75 19.11 20.78
CA ALA A 206 11.57 19.46 21.93
C ALA A 206 12.36 20.77 21.71
N ASP A 207 12.89 20.99 20.50
CA ASP A 207 13.58 22.23 20.13
C ASP A 207 12.63 23.43 20.06
N TYR A 208 11.38 23.22 19.70
CA TYR A 208 10.35 24.27 19.66
C TYR A 208 9.87 24.65 21.07
N GLU A 209 9.68 23.66 21.95
CA GLU A 209 9.29 23.89 23.36
C GLU A 209 10.42 24.47 24.20
N ALA A 210 11.68 24.22 23.86
CA ALA A 210 12.87 24.78 24.52
C ALA A 210 13.20 26.24 24.15
N GLY A 211 12.43 26.87 23.25
CA GLY A 211 12.60 28.28 22.91
C GLY A 211 13.89 28.65 22.18
N ILE A 212 14.57 27.67 21.57
CA ILE A 212 15.90 27.80 20.95
C ILE A 212 15.89 28.50 19.59
N ARG A 213 14.71 28.80 19.03
CA ARG A 213 14.60 29.58 17.78
C ARG A 213 13.92 30.91 18.02
N GLU A 214 14.68 32.00 17.86
CA GLU A 214 14.09 33.31 17.69
C GLU A 214 13.00 33.28 16.61
N LYS A 215 11.79 33.75 16.96
CA LYS A 215 10.70 33.93 16.01
C LYS A 215 11.15 34.94 14.95
N LYS A 216 11.74 34.49 13.85
CA LYS A 216 11.75 35.32 12.63
C LYS A 216 10.29 35.50 12.23
N PRO A 217 9.87 36.74 11.88
CA PRO A 217 8.52 36.97 11.36
C PRO A 217 8.31 36.01 10.20
N SER A 218 7.39 35.08 10.36
CA SER A 218 7.05 34.12 9.32
C SER A 218 6.58 34.92 8.10
N LEU A 219 7.35 34.88 7.02
CA LEU A 219 6.77 35.07 5.71
C LEU A 219 5.65 34.02 5.62
N VAL A 220 4.39 34.48 5.76
CA VAL A 220 3.21 33.62 5.56
C VAL A 220 3.21 33.25 4.09
N ARG A 221 3.96 32.18 3.78
CA ARG A 221 3.98 31.62 2.44
C ARG A 221 2.62 30.97 2.24
N LYS A 222 1.78 31.58 1.37
CA LYS A 222 0.49 31.02 1.02
C LYS A 222 0.72 29.58 0.56
N LEU A 223 0.04 28.61 1.21
CA LEU A 223 0.15 27.20 0.84
C LEU A 223 -0.29 27.02 -0.62
N SER A 224 0.40 26.15 -1.35
CA SER A 224 0.19 25.96 -2.78
C SER A 224 -1.24 25.52 -3.13
N GLY A 225 -1.88 24.76 -2.25
CA GLY A 225 -3.25 24.27 -2.39
C GLY A 225 -4.33 25.11 -1.70
N ALA A 226 -3.98 26.26 -1.08
CA ALA A 226 -4.95 27.04 -0.30
C ALA A 226 -6.18 27.45 -1.14
N GLY A 227 -7.37 27.06 -0.64
CA GLY A 227 -8.65 27.33 -1.29
C GLY A 227 -9.05 26.37 -2.41
N LEU A 228 -8.23 25.35 -2.70
CA LEU A 228 -8.58 24.29 -3.65
C LEU A 228 -9.39 23.19 -2.97
N ARG A 229 -10.40 22.67 -3.68
CA ARG A 229 -11.23 21.53 -3.29
C ARG A 229 -10.82 20.31 -4.10
N VAL A 230 -10.35 19.28 -3.45
CA VAL A 230 -9.96 18.02 -4.09
C VAL A 230 -10.94 16.92 -3.70
N ALA A 231 -11.53 16.25 -4.68
CA ALA A 231 -12.28 15.01 -4.47
C ALA A 231 -11.31 13.83 -4.48
N LEU A 232 -11.33 13.01 -3.43
CA LEU A 232 -10.55 11.79 -3.35
C LEU A 232 -11.50 10.59 -3.38
N LEU A 233 -11.39 9.77 -4.43
CA LEU A 233 -12.10 8.49 -4.51
C LEU A 233 -11.31 7.44 -3.73
N ASP A 234 -11.91 6.94 -2.65
CA ASP A 234 -11.30 6.01 -1.71
C ASP A 234 -11.48 4.56 -2.18
N LEU A 235 -10.45 4.04 -2.81
CA LEU A 235 -10.35 2.64 -3.26
C LEU A 235 -9.63 1.74 -2.24
N GLY A 236 -9.38 2.27 -1.06
CA GLY A 236 -8.50 1.75 -0.02
C GLY A 236 -7.33 2.69 0.22
N ALA A 237 -7.65 3.98 0.40
CA ALA A 237 -6.67 5.05 0.51
C ALA A 237 -5.83 4.93 1.78
N LYS A 238 -4.52 5.10 1.64
CA LYS A 238 -3.67 5.41 2.79
C LYS A 238 -3.94 6.84 3.25
N ASN A 239 -4.00 7.03 4.58
CA ASN A 239 -4.27 8.32 5.21
C ASN A 239 -3.34 9.43 4.71
N ASN A 240 -2.09 9.08 4.40
CA ASN A 240 -1.09 10.05 3.96
C ASN A 240 -1.38 10.65 2.58
N ILE A 241 -2.22 10.05 1.75
CA ILE A 241 -2.66 10.68 0.49
C ILE A 241 -3.48 11.93 0.79
N ALA A 242 -4.53 11.78 1.60
CA ALA A 242 -5.38 12.91 2.00
C ALA A 242 -4.61 13.94 2.84
N LYS A 243 -3.77 13.48 3.79
CA LYS A 243 -2.91 14.34 4.62
C LYS A 243 -1.91 15.13 3.76
N SER A 244 -1.33 14.54 2.71
CA SER A 244 -0.40 15.22 1.80
C SER A 244 -1.04 16.39 1.05
N LEU A 245 -2.29 16.27 0.65
CA LEU A 245 -3.07 17.36 0.03
C LEU A 245 -3.51 18.38 1.06
N ALA A 246 -4.06 17.94 2.21
CA ALA A 246 -4.53 18.83 3.26
C ALA A 246 -3.40 19.67 3.87
N SER A 247 -2.21 19.09 4.07
CA SER A 247 -1.03 19.82 4.56
C SER A 247 -0.54 20.90 3.58
N ARG A 248 -0.86 20.76 2.30
CA ARG A 248 -0.61 21.77 1.27
C ARG A 248 -1.72 22.82 1.16
N GLY A 249 -2.77 22.71 1.98
CA GLY A 249 -3.88 23.67 2.07
C GLY A 249 -5.12 23.31 1.28
N CYS A 250 -5.20 22.12 0.67
CA CYS A 250 -6.40 21.68 -0.04
C CYS A 250 -7.48 21.20 0.94
N ASP A 251 -8.74 21.59 0.72
CA ASP A 251 -9.88 20.90 1.31
C ASP A 251 -10.10 19.59 0.56
N VAL A 252 -9.97 18.45 1.25
CA VAL A 252 -10.06 17.11 0.63
C VAL A 252 -11.36 16.45 1.04
N THR A 253 -12.27 16.25 0.08
CA THR A 253 -13.50 15.47 0.29
C THR A 253 -13.29 14.05 -0.18
N VAL A 254 -13.37 13.10 0.74
CA VAL A 254 -13.18 11.67 0.49
C VAL A 254 -14.53 11.04 0.17
N TYR A 255 -14.61 10.33 -0.94
CA TYR A 255 -15.80 9.62 -1.42
C TYR A 255 -15.58 8.12 -1.34
N PRO A 256 -16.60 7.34 -0.94
CA PRO A 256 -16.52 5.89 -0.98
C PRO A 256 -16.35 5.38 -2.43
N ALA A 257 -15.76 4.17 -2.58
CA ALA A 257 -15.48 3.56 -3.88
C ALA A 257 -16.72 3.42 -4.78
N GLY A 258 -17.90 3.29 -4.19
CA GLY A 258 -19.17 3.21 -4.91
C GLY A 258 -19.78 4.55 -5.31
N ALA A 259 -19.10 5.69 -5.04
CA ALA A 259 -19.61 7.00 -5.45
C ALA A 259 -19.62 7.14 -6.97
N THR A 260 -20.70 7.72 -7.51
CA THR A 260 -20.81 8.00 -8.94
C THR A 260 -20.03 9.24 -9.36
N ALA A 261 -19.64 9.30 -10.62
CA ALA A 261 -19.01 10.49 -11.20
C ALA A 261 -19.90 11.73 -11.07
N GLU A 262 -21.23 11.55 -11.21
CA GLU A 262 -22.20 12.63 -11.04
C GLU A 262 -22.19 13.21 -9.62
N GLU A 263 -22.14 12.34 -8.59
CA GLU A 263 -22.05 12.78 -7.18
C GLU A 263 -20.77 13.55 -6.90
N ILE A 264 -19.63 13.09 -7.44
CA ILE A 264 -18.34 13.74 -7.29
C ILE A 264 -18.34 15.11 -8.00
N LEU A 265 -18.77 15.16 -9.25
CA LEU A 265 -18.75 16.37 -10.07
C LEU A 265 -19.78 17.42 -9.62
N LYS A 266 -20.88 17.00 -8.98
CA LYS A 266 -21.88 17.90 -8.39
C LYS A 266 -21.28 18.84 -7.34
N ASP A 267 -20.28 18.38 -6.59
CA ASP A 267 -19.58 19.19 -5.60
C ASP A 267 -18.53 20.13 -6.23
N LYS A 268 -18.37 20.10 -7.55
CA LYS A 268 -17.46 20.96 -8.36
C LYS A 268 -16.05 20.97 -7.80
N PRO A 269 -15.37 19.83 -7.72
CA PRO A 269 -13.97 19.78 -7.26
C PRO A 269 -13.05 20.47 -8.28
N ASP A 270 -12.01 21.14 -7.78
CA ASP A 270 -10.97 21.74 -8.62
C ASP A 270 -10.01 20.69 -9.18
N GLY A 271 -9.93 19.51 -8.53
CA GLY A 271 -9.17 18.33 -8.97
C GLY A 271 -9.67 17.04 -8.34
N ILE A 272 -9.35 15.93 -8.96
CA ILE A 272 -9.75 14.58 -8.52
C ILE A 272 -8.51 13.76 -8.24
N MET A 273 -8.49 13.05 -7.10
CA MET A 273 -7.50 12.07 -6.73
C MET A 273 -8.12 10.68 -6.74
N LEU A 274 -7.51 9.73 -7.46
CA LEU A 274 -7.86 8.31 -7.36
C LEU A 274 -6.82 7.62 -6.50
N SER A 275 -7.24 7.00 -5.40
CA SER A 275 -6.32 6.44 -4.42
C SER A 275 -5.72 5.10 -4.84
N ASN A 276 -4.77 4.60 -4.04
CA ASN A 276 -4.35 3.21 -4.02
C ASN A 276 -5.48 2.29 -3.55
N GLY A 277 -5.28 0.98 -3.66
CA GLY A 277 -6.20 -0.04 -3.16
C GLY A 277 -5.76 -1.46 -3.49
N PRO A 278 -6.46 -2.47 -2.95
CA PRO A 278 -6.18 -3.88 -3.12
C PRO A 278 -6.86 -4.51 -4.35
N GLY A 279 -6.42 -5.73 -4.68
CA GLY A 279 -7.14 -6.66 -5.56
C GLY A 279 -6.75 -6.59 -7.03
N ASP A 280 -7.50 -7.32 -7.85
CA ASP A 280 -7.38 -7.28 -9.31
C ASP A 280 -8.15 -6.08 -9.86
N PRO A 281 -7.51 -5.14 -10.58
CA PRO A 281 -8.20 -3.98 -11.12
C PRO A 281 -9.35 -4.35 -12.08
N LYS A 282 -9.27 -5.50 -12.77
CA LYS A 282 -10.32 -5.96 -13.70
C LYS A 282 -11.62 -6.37 -13.00
N GLU A 283 -11.59 -6.66 -11.70
CA GLU A 283 -12.82 -6.95 -10.93
C GLU A 283 -13.62 -5.70 -10.58
N CYS A 284 -13.03 -4.51 -10.73
CA CYS A 284 -13.63 -3.22 -10.38
C CYS A 284 -14.47 -2.60 -11.51
N THR A 285 -15.26 -3.40 -12.22
CA THR A 285 -15.97 -3.00 -13.47
C THR A 285 -16.81 -1.74 -13.31
N ASN A 286 -17.61 -1.63 -12.24
CA ASN A 286 -18.46 -0.45 -11.99
C ASN A 286 -17.62 0.81 -11.74
N ILE A 287 -16.51 0.67 -11.01
CA ILE A 287 -15.62 1.80 -10.70
C ILE A 287 -14.92 2.27 -11.98
N ILE A 288 -14.52 1.35 -12.86
CA ILE A 288 -13.91 1.69 -14.16
C ILE A 288 -14.87 2.53 -15.02
N GLU A 289 -16.17 2.20 -15.01
CA GLU A 289 -17.20 2.97 -15.75
C GLU A 289 -17.34 4.39 -15.18
N GLU A 290 -17.34 4.56 -13.86
CA GLU A 290 -17.40 5.87 -13.24
C GLU A 290 -16.12 6.68 -13.49
N ILE A 291 -14.94 6.05 -13.43
CA ILE A 291 -13.66 6.72 -13.75
C ILE A 291 -13.64 7.17 -15.22
N ARG A 292 -14.24 6.43 -16.15
CA ARG A 292 -14.37 6.85 -17.55
C ARG A 292 -15.15 8.15 -17.68
N LYS A 293 -16.26 8.32 -16.93
CA LYS A 293 -17.04 9.56 -16.91
C LYS A 293 -16.23 10.71 -16.27
N LEU A 294 -15.43 10.43 -15.24
CA LEU A 294 -14.53 11.44 -14.66
C LEU A 294 -13.43 11.86 -15.66
N TYR A 295 -12.88 10.93 -16.44
CA TYR A 295 -11.93 11.22 -17.51
C TYR A 295 -12.50 12.19 -18.56
N GLU A 296 -13.79 12.06 -18.88
CA GLU A 296 -14.48 12.94 -19.85
C GLU A 296 -14.79 14.34 -19.29
N SER A 297 -14.76 14.53 -17.98
CA SER A 297 -15.15 15.77 -17.32
C SER A 297 -14.16 16.93 -17.46
N ASP A 298 -12.98 16.69 -18.05
CA ASP A 298 -11.85 17.63 -18.13
C ASP A 298 -11.27 18.08 -16.77
N THR A 299 -11.82 17.63 -15.65
CA THR A 299 -11.27 17.94 -14.32
C THR A 299 -9.87 17.36 -14.19
N PRO A 300 -8.88 18.11 -13.67
CA PRO A 300 -7.54 17.57 -13.44
C PRO A 300 -7.56 16.34 -12.55
N ILE A 301 -6.85 15.26 -12.97
CA ILE A 301 -6.82 14.00 -12.22
C ILE A 301 -5.38 13.59 -11.91
N PHE A 302 -5.15 13.18 -10.66
CA PHE A 302 -3.96 12.45 -10.26
C PHE A 302 -4.39 11.09 -9.68
N ALA A 303 -3.75 10.00 -10.11
CA ALA A 303 -4.10 8.65 -9.67
C ALA A 303 -2.87 7.86 -9.22
N ILE A 304 -3.04 7.07 -8.14
CA ILE A 304 -1.98 6.32 -7.47
C ILE A 304 -2.33 4.84 -7.46
N CYS A 305 -1.37 3.98 -7.82
CA CYS A 305 -1.38 2.52 -7.73
C CYS A 305 -2.65 1.89 -8.36
N LEU A 306 -3.63 1.43 -7.59
CA LEU A 306 -4.89 0.92 -8.14
C LEU A 306 -5.62 1.97 -8.99
N GLY A 307 -5.65 3.23 -8.53
CA GLY A 307 -6.25 4.33 -9.32
C GLY A 307 -5.58 4.52 -10.68
N HIS A 308 -4.25 4.36 -10.77
CA HIS A 308 -3.52 4.37 -12.04
C HIS A 308 -3.96 3.24 -12.96
N GLN A 309 -4.08 2.00 -12.43
CA GLN A 309 -4.51 0.84 -13.20
C GLN A 309 -5.96 0.98 -13.69
N LEU A 310 -6.86 1.44 -12.82
CA LEU A 310 -8.26 1.67 -13.18
C LEU A 310 -8.43 2.78 -14.23
N MET A 311 -7.64 3.86 -14.14
CA MET A 311 -7.63 4.91 -15.17
C MET A 311 -7.15 4.37 -16.52
N ALA A 312 -6.13 3.51 -16.53
CA ALA A 312 -5.65 2.87 -17.76
C ALA A 312 -6.75 1.97 -18.37
N LEU A 313 -7.42 1.14 -17.57
CA LEU A 313 -8.54 0.30 -18.01
C LEU A 313 -9.73 1.15 -18.50
N ALA A 314 -10.07 2.23 -17.81
CA ALA A 314 -11.16 3.14 -18.19
C ALA A 314 -10.93 3.79 -19.56
N THR A 315 -9.69 3.93 -19.97
CA THR A 315 -9.28 4.56 -21.23
C THR A 315 -8.85 3.56 -22.33
N GLY A 316 -9.11 2.27 -22.11
CA GLY A 316 -8.97 1.22 -23.14
C GLY A 316 -7.66 0.48 -23.15
N ALA A 317 -6.74 0.75 -22.23
CA ALA A 317 -5.54 -0.06 -21.99
C ALA A 317 -5.87 -1.35 -21.23
N ASP A 318 -4.88 -2.19 -20.99
CA ASP A 318 -5.03 -3.46 -20.25
C ASP A 318 -4.03 -3.54 -19.09
N THR A 319 -4.25 -4.50 -18.18
CA THR A 319 -3.38 -4.82 -17.06
C THR A 319 -3.10 -6.31 -17.00
N PHE A 320 -1.96 -6.68 -16.44
CA PHE A 320 -1.64 -8.09 -16.18
C PHE A 320 -1.04 -8.32 -14.80
N LYS A 321 -1.21 -9.53 -14.27
CA LYS A 321 -0.64 -9.94 -12.98
C LYS A 321 0.85 -10.22 -13.16
N MET A 322 1.66 -9.57 -12.35
CA MET A 322 3.10 -9.82 -12.28
C MET A 322 3.38 -11.13 -11.54
N LYS A 323 4.53 -11.73 -11.80
CA LYS A 323 4.92 -13.00 -11.17
C LYS A 323 4.92 -12.92 -9.64
N TYR A 324 5.50 -11.87 -9.06
CA TYR A 324 5.53 -11.63 -7.61
C TYR A 324 5.29 -10.17 -7.20
N GLY A 325 5.10 -9.28 -8.17
CA GLY A 325 4.83 -7.86 -7.94
C GLY A 325 6.03 -7.07 -7.38
N HIS A 326 5.80 -5.80 -7.15
CA HIS A 326 6.74 -4.92 -6.48
C HIS A 326 6.22 -4.57 -5.08
N ARG A 327 7.01 -4.89 -4.02
CA ARG A 327 6.67 -4.59 -2.63
C ARG A 327 7.92 -4.26 -1.84
N GLY A 328 8.02 -3.00 -1.40
CA GLY A 328 9.16 -2.49 -0.63
C GLY A 328 9.42 -1.01 -0.88
N GLY A 329 10.34 -0.44 -0.11
CA GLY A 329 10.69 0.99 -0.17
C GLY A 329 11.99 1.29 -0.96
N ASN A 330 12.40 0.41 -1.87
CA ASN A 330 13.71 0.49 -2.54
C ASN A 330 13.66 0.25 -4.06
N HIS A 331 12.53 0.56 -4.68
CA HIS A 331 12.35 0.36 -6.12
C HIS A 331 12.75 1.63 -6.91
N PRO A 332 13.72 1.54 -7.83
CA PRO A 332 14.14 2.68 -8.64
C PRO A 332 13.16 2.91 -9.79
N VAL A 333 12.62 4.11 -9.87
CA VAL A 333 11.70 4.56 -10.92
C VAL A 333 12.30 5.73 -11.68
N LYS A 334 12.31 5.63 -13.00
CA LYS A 334 12.83 6.70 -13.89
C LYS A 334 11.69 7.55 -14.41
N ASP A 335 11.75 8.85 -14.17
CA ASP A 335 10.94 9.86 -14.83
C ASP A 335 11.46 10.06 -16.27
N LEU A 336 10.63 9.76 -17.25
CA LEU A 336 11.00 9.82 -18.67
C LEU A 336 11.13 11.25 -19.19
N SER A 337 10.46 12.22 -18.55
CA SER A 337 10.52 13.63 -18.96
C SER A 337 11.84 14.30 -18.56
N THR A 338 12.39 13.92 -17.41
CA THR A 338 13.60 14.53 -16.84
C THR A 338 14.83 13.62 -16.92
N GLY A 339 14.63 12.31 -17.14
CA GLY A 339 15.67 11.28 -17.09
C GLY A 339 16.15 10.93 -15.66
N ARG A 340 15.60 11.58 -14.63
CA ARG A 340 15.95 11.34 -13.23
C ARG A 340 15.42 10.00 -12.72
N VAL A 341 16.19 9.39 -11.82
CA VAL A 341 15.78 8.18 -11.11
C VAL A 341 15.49 8.52 -9.66
N TYR A 342 14.33 8.09 -9.18
CA TYR A 342 13.89 8.23 -7.79
C TYR A 342 13.79 6.85 -7.16
N ILE A 343 14.04 6.75 -5.87
CA ILE A 343 13.72 5.54 -5.10
C ILE A 343 12.29 5.70 -4.60
N SER A 344 11.47 4.68 -4.84
CA SER A 344 10.03 4.72 -4.54
C SER A 344 9.59 3.60 -3.61
N SER A 345 8.48 3.84 -2.93
CA SER A 345 7.71 2.82 -2.22
C SER A 345 6.73 2.16 -3.19
N GLN A 346 6.65 0.84 -3.13
CA GLN A 346 5.82 0.03 -4.03
C GLN A 346 5.03 -1.01 -3.24
N ASN A 347 3.78 -1.23 -3.65
CA ASN A 347 2.96 -2.33 -3.16
C ASN A 347 1.87 -2.68 -4.19
N HIS A 348 2.24 -3.42 -5.22
CA HIS A 348 1.29 -3.87 -6.24
C HIS A 348 1.67 -5.22 -6.84
N GLY A 349 0.67 -5.99 -7.25
CA GLY A 349 0.80 -7.27 -7.94
C GLY A 349 0.41 -7.21 -9.42
N TYR A 350 -0.16 -6.10 -9.87
CA TYR A 350 -0.60 -5.86 -11.25
C TYR A 350 0.12 -4.65 -11.82
N VAL A 351 0.22 -4.59 -13.15
CA VAL A 351 0.86 -3.50 -13.88
C VAL A 351 0.12 -3.24 -15.18
N VAL A 352 0.16 -1.99 -15.65
CA VAL A 352 -0.42 -1.61 -16.95
C VAL A 352 0.43 -2.19 -18.09
N ASP A 353 -0.22 -2.83 -19.04
CA ASP A 353 0.38 -3.39 -20.24
C ASP A 353 0.70 -2.26 -21.24
N MET A 354 1.98 -1.95 -21.43
CA MET A 354 2.42 -0.90 -22.33
C MET A 354 2.14 -1.21 -23.81
N ASP A 355 2.07 -2.49 -24.18
CA ASP A 355 1.78 -2.90 -25.56
C ASP A 355 0.30 -2.68 -25.94
N LYS A 356 -0.55 -2.42 -24.94
CA LYS A 356 -1.97 -2.13 -25.10
C LYS A 356 -2.33 -0.65 -24.95
N LEU A 357 -1.33 0.23 -24.77
CA LEU A 357 -1.55 1.65 -24.72
C LEU A 357 -1.75 2.23 -26.11
N ASP A 358 -2.81 3.04 -26.28
CA ASP A 358 -2.93 3.92 -27.43
C ASP A 358 -2.17 5.24 -27.14
N PRO A 359 -1.07 5.54 -27.85
CA PRO A 359 -0.30 6.77 -27.62
C PRO A 359 -1.05 8.05 -27.91
N LYS A 360 -2.20 8.00 -28.62
CA LYS A 360 -3.10 9.12 -28.76
C LYS A 360 -3.86 9.44 -27.47
N VAL A 361 -4.02 8.45 -26.59
CA VAL A 361 -4.72 8.56 -25.31
C VAL A 361 -3.75 8.81 -24.17
N ALA A 362 -2.71 7.97 -24.02
CA ALA A 362 -1.74 8.10 -22.97
C ALA A 362 -0.36 7.57 -23.39
N VAL A 363 0.67 8.13 -22.77
CA VAL A 363 2.06 7.71 -22.97
C VAL A 363 2.73 7.38 -21.63
N PRO A 364 3.70 6.46 -21.59
CA PRO A 364 4.47 6.20 -20.39
C PRO A 364 5.18 7.46 -19.90
N ALA A 365 5.03 7.78 -18.61
CA ALA A 365 5.68 8.89 -17.94
C ALA A 365 6.79 8.43 -17.01
N PHE A 366 6.60 7.23 -16.42
CA PHE A 366 7.56 6.61 -15.51
C PHE A 366 7.74 5.13 -15.84
N ILE A 367 8.96 4.62 -15.67
CA ILE A 367 9.30 3.20 -15.83
C ILE A 367 10.13 2.69 -14.66
N ASN A 368 9.95 1.42 -14.30
CA ASN A 368 10.81 0.73 -13.35
C ASN A 368 12.18 0.47 -13.99
N VAL A 369 13.26 0.83 -13.28
CA VAL A 369 14.64 0.68 -13.82
C VAL A 369 15.07 -0.79 -13.84
N ASN A 370 14.51 -1.63 -12.96
CA ASN A 370 14.95 -3.02 -12.81
C ASN A 370 14.37 -3.94 -13.89
N ASP A 371 13.11 -3.74 -14.28
CA ASP A 371 12.41 -4.66 -15.21
C ASP A 371 11.68 -3.95 -16.35
N GLY A 372 11.72 -2.62 -16.41
CA GLY A 372 11.14 -1.82 -17.49
C GLY A 372 9.61 -1.74 -17.47
N THR A 373 8.94 -2.23 -16.42
CA THR A 373 7.47 -2.14 -16.31
C THR A 373 6.99 -0.70 -16.20
N ASN A 374 5.71 -0.47 -16.58
CA ASN A 374 5.09 0.85 -16.48
C ASN A 374 4.94 1.26 -15.01
N GLU A 375 5.41 2.46 -14.72
CA GLU A 375 5.32 3.06 -13.39
C GLU A 375 4.51 4.37 -13.36
N GLY A 376 3.90 4.73 -14.50
CA GLY A 376 3.02 5.88 -14.60
C GLY A 376 2.76 6.34 -16.01
N LEU A 377 1.65 7.04 -16.18
CA LEU A 377 1.17 7.53 -17.47
C LEU A 377 0.94 9.05 -17.44
N SER A 378 1.11 9.68 -18.59
CA SER A 378 0.65 11.04 -18.89
C SER A 378 -0.38 10.99 -20.01
N TYR A 379 -1.54 11.60 -19.81
CA TYR A 379 -2.66 11.56 -20.76
C TYR A 379 -2.58 12.71 -21.76
N THR A 380 -2.61 12.37 -23.04
CA THR A 380 -2.42 13.28 -24.14
C THR A 380 -3.59 14.27 -24.24
N GLY A 381 -3.29 15.58 -24.20
CA GLY A 381 -4.32 16.64 -24.31
C GLY A 381 -5.21 16.80 -23.08
N LYS A 382 -4.91 16.10 -21.97
CA LYS A 382 -5.66 16.15 -20.72
C LYS A 382 -4.76 16.56 -19.54
N ASN A 383 -5.33 17.22 -18.55
CA ASN A 383 -4.66 17.51 -17.28
C ASN A 383 -4.73 16.28 -16.37
N ILE A 384 -4.16 15.16 -16.81
CA ILE A 384 -4.20 13.89 -16.11
C ILE A 384 -2.81 13.24 -16.13
N PHE A 385 -2.32 12.85 -14.98
CA PHE A 385 -1.17 11.95 -14.86
C PHE A 385 -1.38 10.93 -13.74
N THR A 386 -0.73 9.81 -13.85
CA THR A 386 -0.90 8.68 -12.92
C THR A 386 0.44 8.05 -12.58
N VAL A 387 0.55 7.45 -11.40
CA VAL A 387 1.74 6.72 -10.98
C VAL A 387 1.37 5.37 -10.36
N GLN A 388 2.21 4.35 -10.60
CA GLN A 388 2.03 3.02 -10.02
C GLN A 388 2.59 2.95 -8.60
N PHE A 389 3.64 3.70 -8.31
CA PHE A 389 4.29 3.77 -7.01
C PHE A 389 3.56 4.71 -6.05
N HIS A 390 4.03 4.76 -4.78
CA HIS A 390 3.39 5.50 -3.69
C HIS A 390 4.16 6.79 -3.35
N PRO A 391 3.79 7.96 -3.92
CA PRO A 391 4.45 9.24 -3.63
C PRO A 391 4.17 9.79 -2.23
N GLU A 392 3.11 9.30 -1.57
CA GLU A 392 2.81 9.57 -0.16
C GLU A 392 3.78 8.87 0.78
N ALA A 393 4.60 7.92 0.27
CA ALA A 393 5.51 7.06 1.02
C ALA A 393 4.80 6.25 2.12
N CYS A 394 5.31 6.22 3.33
CA CYS A 394 4.80 5.52 4.51
C CYS A 394 4.37 4.06 4.28
N PRO A 395 5.34 3.13 4.39
CA PRO A 395 6.77 3.38 4.60
C PRO A 395 7.48 3.71 3.29
N GLY A 396 8.60 4.44 3.38
CA GLY A 396 9.50 4.62 2.25
C GLY A 396 10.06 6.04 2.09
N PRO A 397 10.86 6.25 1.05
CA PRO A 397 11.48 7.54 0.76
C PRO A 397 10.45 8.55 0.26
N GLN A 398 10.65 9.81 0.63
CA GLN A 398 9.75 10.93 0.27
C GLN A 398 10.17 11.66 -1.03
N ASP A 399 11.10 11.10 -1.78
CA ASP A 399 11.69 11.71 -2.98
C ASP A 399 10.65 12.07 -4.05
N SER A 400 9.53 11.36 -4.08
CA SER A 400 8.44 11.55 -5.04
C SER A 400 7.28 12.43 -4.53
N SER A 401 7.37 12.97 -3.31
CA SER A 401 6.29 13.81 -2.71
C SER A 401 5.98 15.07 -3.51
N TYR A 402 6.92 15.57 -4.34
CA TYR A 402 6.72 16.70 -5.26
C TYR A 402 5.57 16.49 -6.27
N LEU A 403 5.14 15.23 -6.48
CA LEU A 403 4.04 14.93 -7.39
C LEU A 403 2.70 15.50 -6.90
N PHE A 404 2.51 15.66 -5.60
CA PHE A 404 1.37 16.39 -5.05
C PHE A 404 1.44 17.88 -5.40
N ASP A 405 2.63 18.49 -5.37
CA ASP A 405 2.83 19.88 -5.79
C ASP A 405 2.63 20.06 -7.30
N ARG A 406 3.05 19.07 -8.12
CA ARG A 406 2.75 19.02 -9.56
C ARG A 406 1.25 18.99 -9.80
N PHE A 407 0.49 18.16 -9.07
CA PHE A 407 -0.97 18.09 -9.19
C PHE A 407 -1.63 19.41 -8.85
N ILE A 408 -1.27 20.04 -7.73
CA ILE A 408 -1.78 21.35 -7.33
C ILE A 408 -1.47 22.44 -8.39
N SER A 409 -0.25 22.43 -8.93
CA SER A 409 0.14 23.36 -10.00
C SER A 409 -0.69 23.15 -11.26
N MET A 410 -0.98 21.91 -11.62
CA MET A 410 -1.83 21.57 -12.77
C MET A 410 -3.26 22.09 -12.59
N ILE A 411 -3.85 21.94 -11.40
CA ILE A 411 -5.17 22.51 -11.07
C ILE A 411 -5.17 24.04 -11.23
N ARG A 412 -4.17 24.72 -10.65
CA ARG A 412 -4.09 26.19 -10.72
C ARG A 412 -3.87 26.73 -12.12
N THR A 413 -3.11 26.02 -12.95
CA THR A 413 -2.88 26.44 -14.35
C THR A 413 -4.18 26.40 -15.14
N LYS A 414 -5.02 25.39 -14.94
CA LYS A 414 -6.34 25.30 -15.56
C LYS A 414 -7.25 26.42 -15.08
N SER A 415 -7.36 26.64 -13.76
CA SER A 415 -8.22 27.68 -13.17
C SER A 415 -7.85 29.11 -13.61
N ASN A 416 -6.61 29.35 -14.03
CA ASN A 416 -6.19 30.66 -14.56
C ASN A 416 -6.42 30.81 -16.07
N ALA A 417 -6.73 29.73 -16.77
CA ALA A 417 -7.00 29.72 -18.21
C ALA A 417 -8.51 29.83 -18.56
N GLU A 418 -9.37 29.59 -17.56
CA GLU A 418 -10.83 29.82 -17.59
C GLU A 418 -11.15 31.22 -17.05
#